data_59997415acd9ee51dcd36142d299c10c
#
_entry.id   59997415acd9ee51dcd36142d299c10c
#
_cell.length_a   1.000
_cell.length_b   1.000
_cell.length_c   1.000
_cell.angle_alpha   90.00
_cell.angle_beta   90.00
_cell.angle_gamma   90.00
#
_symmetry.space_group_name_H-M   'P 1'
#
loop_
_entity.id
_entity.type
_entity.pdbx_description
1 polymer ?
#
loop_
_entity_poly.entity_id
_entity_poly.type
_entity_poly.pdbx_seq_one_letter_code
_entity_poly.pdbx_strand_id
1 'polypeptide(L)'
;MYKRQREGAKGQEFNGFWTNGVNHATDLPFTRMLSGPMDYTPGVFQLNNFRYDSPETKNIDEGAIVPSTIGKELALYVVYYSPMQMAADLPKHYSKHMDAFAFIKNVPVDWSQRKILNSKFREYVSMARKDKYSENWYVGGITNENERKLKIDFSFLESGKEYTMKMYLDTQNTHWKDNPMEYQITERVVSSNDNINIYLAPG
;
A
#
# COMPACT_ATOMS: atom_id res chain seq x y z
N MET A 1 1.73 -10.09 -25.83
CA MET A 1 0.85 -9.15 -25.13
C MET A 1 0.39 -9.67 -23.77
N TYR A 2 -0.03 -10.91 -23.65
CA TYR A 2 -0.48 -11.55 -22.41
C TYR A 2 0.57 -11.64 -21.29
N LYS A 3 1.84 -11.80 -21.60
CA LYS A 3 2.90 -11.93 -20.59
C LYS A 3 3.17 -10.63 -19.83
N ARG A 4 3.00 -9.48 -20.45
CA ARG A 4 3.29 -8.18 -19.82
C ARG A 4 2.22 -7.74 -18.82
N GLN A 5 0.97 -8.07 -19.08
CA GLN A 5 -0.11 -7.82 -18.12
C GLN A 5 0.03 -8.70 -16.87
N ARG A 6 0.48 -9.94 -17.04
CA ARG A 6 0.73 -10.85 -15.92
C ARG A 6 1.94 -10.48 -15.05
N GLU A 7 2.89 -9.73 -15.56
CA GLU A 7 4.06 -9.32 -14.75
C GLU A 7 3.70 -8.25 -13.72
N GLY A 8 2.75 -7.38 -14.02
CA GLY A 8 2.16 -6.50 -13.02
C GLY A 8 1.13 -7.21 -12.14
N ALA A 9 0.52 -8.27 -12.65
CA ALA A 9 -0.50 -9.09 -12.00
C ALA A 9 0.06 -10.33 -11.27
N LYS A 10 1.36 -10.56 -11.29
CA LYS A 10 2.00 -11.44 -10.30
C LYS A 10 1.93 -10.76 -8.96
N GLY A 11 0.71 -10.62 -8.49
CA GLY A 11 0.41 -9.99 -7.27
C GLY A 11 1.16 -10.62 -6.12
N GLN A 12 0.91 -10.12 -4.99
CA GLN A 12 1.51 -10.50 -3.73
C GLN A 12 1.38 -12.00 -3.43
N GLU A 13 0.40 -12.68 -3.99
CA GLU A 13 0.21 -14.13 -3.86
C GLU A 13 1.40 -14.96 -4.37
N PHE A 14 2.21 -14.38 -5.26
CA PHE A 14 3.43 -15.02 -5.75
C PHE A 14 4.71 -14.54 -5.09
N ASN A 15 4.66 -13.53 -4.23
CA ASN A 15 5.84 -13.00 -3.57
C ASN A 15 6.51 -14.02 -2.62
N GLY A 16 5.76 -14.98 -2.10
CA GLY A 16 6.31 -16.10 -1.34
C GLY A 16 7.11 -17.12 -2.16
N PHE A 17 6.96 -17.09 -3.49
CA PHE A 17 7.62 -18.02 -4.41
C PHE A 17 8.65 -17.34 -5.31
N TRP A 18 8.49 -16.04 -5.56
CA TRP A 18 9.32 -15.28 -6.47
C TRP A 18 9.68 -13.99 -5.79
N THR A 19 10.88 -13.86 -5.35
CA THR A 19 11.42 -12.69 -4.67
C THR A 19 11.46 -11.46 -5.59
N ASN A 20 10.31 -10.86 -5.83
CA ASN A 20 10.30 -9.45 -6.16
C ASN A 20 10.70 -8.75 -4.86
N GLY A 21 11.93 -8.27 -4.76
CA GLY A 21 12.39 -7.55 -3.58
C GLY A 21 11.49 -6.33 -3.30
N VAL A 22 11.62 -5.76 -2.12
CA VAL A 22 10.87 -4.57 -1.66
C VAL A 22 10.90 -3.41 -2.67
N ASN A 23 11.95 -3.33 -3.50
CA ASN A 23 12.17 -2.30 -4.50
C ASN A 23 11.22 -2.36 -5.70
N HIS A 24 10.71 -3.56 -6.02
CA HIS A 24 9.81 -3.72 -7.16
C HIS A 24 8.56 -2.85 -7.03
N ALA A 25 8.03 -2.70 -5.82
CA ALA A 25 6.86 -1.86 -5.59
C ALA A 25 7.11 -0.38 -5.92
N THR A 26 8.34 0.11 -5.73
CA THR A 26 8.71 1.49 -6.03
C THR A 26 9.12 1.71 -7.50
N ASP A 27 9.36 0.65 -8.27
CA ASP A 27 9.64 0.74 -9.70
C ASP A 27 8.35 0.90 -10.53
N LEU A 28 7.27 0.20 -10.15
CA LEU A 28 6.04 0.12 -10.94
C LEU A 28 5.36 1.48 -11.20
N PRO A 29 5.26 2.42 -10.23
CA PRO A 29 4.67 3.73 -10.48
C PRO A 29 5.37 4.54 -11.57
N PHE A 30 6.68 4.33 -11.76
CA PHE A 30 7.51 5.06 -12.73
C PHE A 30 7.72 4.31 -14.05
N THR A 31 7.26 3.09 -14.16
CA THR A 31 7.49 2.24 -15.32
C THR A 31 6.17 1.69 -15.87
N ARG A 32 5.67 0.60 -15.30
CA ARG A 32 4.49 -0.09 -15.80
C ARG A 32 3.23 0.78 -15.78
N MET A 33 3.06 1.59 -14.75
CA MET A 33 1.87 2.44 -14.59
C MET A 33 1.85 3.66 -15.50
N LEU A 34 2.95 4.01 -16.16
CA LEU A 34 2.96 5.02 -17.22
C LEU A 34 2.11 4.61 -18.42
N SER A 35 1.91 3.31 -18.63
CA SER A 35 1.09 2.75 -19.71
C SER A 35 -0.39 2.64 -19.34
N GLY A 36 -0.81 3.12 -18.17
CA GLY A 36 -2.20 3.08 -17.70
C GLY A 36 -2.44 2.13 -16.52
N PRO A 37 -3.70 1.77 -16.26
CA PRO A 37 -4.08 0.92 -15.13
C PRO A 37 -3.35 -0.42 -15.15
N MET A 38 -3.18 -0.98 -13.98
CA MET A 38 -2.50 -2.25 -13.81
C MET A 38 -3.34 -3.17 -12.94
N ASP A 39 -3.42 -4.44 -13.36
CA ASP A 39 -3.96 -5.50 -12.55
C ASP A 39 -2.97 -5.81 -11.42
N TYR A 40 -3.40 -5.66 -10.18
CA TYR A 40 -2.60 -5.90 -9.00
C TYR A 40 -3.48 -6.34 -7.83
N THR A 41 -2.98 -7.23 -7.01
CA THR A 41 -3.68 -7.78 -5.85
C THR A 41 -2.92 -7.44 -4.57
N PRO A 42 -3.09 -6.23 -4.01
CA PRO A 42 -2.51 -5.86 -2.73
C PRO A 42 -3.30 -6.42 -1.56
N GLY A 43 -2.85 -6.12 -0.36
CA GLY A 43 -3.61 -6.38 0.87
C GLY A 43 -3.31 -7.71 1.53
N VAL A 44 -2.13 -8.27 1.34
CA VAL A 44 -1.67 -9.40 2.17
C VAL A 44 -1.38 -8.89 3.57
N PHE A 45 -2.04 -9.45 4.59
CA PHE A 45 -1.82 -9.12 6.00
C PHE A 45 -1.00 -10.18 6.74
N GLN A 46 -1.03 -11.43 6.25
CA GLN A 46 -0.15 -12.48 6.77
C GLN A 46 1.21 -12.41 6.06
N LEU A 47 2.02 -11.42 6.41
CA LEU A 47 3.28 -11.12 5.73
C LEU A 47 4.43 -12.07 6.13
N ASN A 48 4.38 -12.60 7.33
CA ASN A 48 5.31 -13.62 7.81
C ASN A 48 4.71 -15.00 7.73
N ASN A 49 5.53 -16.01 7.42
CA ASN A 49 5.07 -17.40 7.32
C ASN A 49 3.88 -17.54 6.38
N PHE A 50 3.93 -16.83 5.25
CA PHE A 50 2.93 -16.95 4.21
C PHE A 50 2.99 -18.36 3.64
N ARG A 51 2.16 -19.22 4.17
CA ARG A 51 1.98 -20.60 3.69
C ARG A 51 0.53 -20.81 3.31
N TYR A 52 0.36 -21.47 2.20
CA TYR A 52 -0.88 -22.18 1.96
C TYR A 52 -0.96 -23.32 2.99
N ASP A 53 -2.00 -23.35 3.81
CA ASP A 53 -2.31 -24.45 4.73
C ASP A 53 -2.79 -25.70 3.94
N SER A 54 -2.01 -26.12 2.96
CA SER A 54 -2.27 -27.34 2.20
C SER A 54 -1.28 -28.44 2.64
N PRO A 55 -1.75 -29.66 2.87
CA PRO A 55 -0.88 -30.79 3.15
C PRO A 55 0.24 -31.01 2.11
N GLU A 56 -0.02 -30.55 0.87
CA GLU A 56 0.90 -30.68 -0.27
C GLU A 56 2.02 -29.64 -0.23
N THR A 57 1.87 -28.57 0.54
CA THR A 57 2.86 -27.49 0.65
C THR A 57 3.79 -27.64 1.86
N LYS A 58 3.74 -28.74 2.57
CA LYS A 58 4.58 -29.02 3.76
C LYS A 58 6.09 -28.96 3.52
N ASN A 59 6.52 -28.98 2.26
CA ASN A 59 7.94 -28.92 1.85
C ASN A 59 8.35 -27.57 1.24
N ILE A 60 7.46 -26.58 1.22
CA ILE A 60 7.83 -25.24 0.77
C ILE A 60 8.44 -24.52 1.97
N ASP A 61 9.64 -23.99 1.78
CA ASP A 61 10.53 -23.45 2.80
C ASP A 61 9.82 -22.77 3.99
N GLU A 62 10.20 -23.21 5.18
CA GLU A 62 9.79 -22.56 6.42
C GLU A 62 10.23 -21.10 6.37
N GLY A 63 9.28 -20.17 6.23
CA GLY A 63 9.57 -18.75 6.31
C GLY A 63 9.40 -17.93 5.03
N ALA A 64 8.53 -18.33 4.10
CA ALA A 64 8.14 -17.46 3.01
C ALA A 64 7.65 -16.12 3.56
N ILE A 65 8.30 -15.02 3.17
CA ILE A 65 8.01 -13.66 3.61
C ILE A 65 7.51 -12.87 2.42
N VAL A 66 6.39 -12.18 2.59
CA VAL A 66 5.97 -11.11 1.67
C VAL A 66 6.75 -9.85 2.05
N PRO A 67 7.64 -9.33 1.19
CA PRO A 67 8.51 -8.20 1.53
C PRO A 67 7.74 -6.89 1.51
N SER A 68 6.92 -6.67 2.52
CA SER A 68 6.02 -5.52 2.66
C SER A 68 5.69 -5.28 4.13
N THR A 69 4.94 -4.22 4.41
CA THR A 69 4.32 -3.93 5.72
C THR A 69 2.81 -3.80 5.55
N ILE A 70 2.02 -3.92 6.62
CA ILE A 70 0.57 -3.68 6.52
C ILE A 70 0.30 -2.25 6.05
N GLY A 71 1.06 -1.27 6.54
CA GLY A 71 0.95 0.13 6.07
C GLY A 71 1.18 0.26 4.57
N LYS A 72 2.22 -0.38 4.05
CA LYS A 72 2.50 -0.40 2.60
C LYS A 72 1.42 -1.12 1.82
N GLU A 73 0.94 -2.28 2.29
CA GLU A 73 -0.14 -3.02 1.63
C GLU A 73 -1.40 -2.17 1.44
N LEU A 74 -1.77 -1.39 2.47
CA LEU A 74 -2.88 -0.43 2.35
C LEU A 74 -2.55 0.72 1.39
N ALA A 75 -1.34 1.26 1.43
CA ALA A 75 -0.91 2.35 0.56
C ALA A 75 -0.94 1.95 -0.93
N LEU A 76 -0.68 0.69 -1.26
CA LEU A 76 -0.71 0.18 -2.64
C LEU A 76 -2.08 0.35 -3.31
N TYR A 77 -3.20 0.30 -2.56
CA TYR A 77 -4.53 0.58 -3.10
C TYR A 77 -4.69 2.00 -3.63
N VAL A 78 -3.90 2.93 -3.10
CA VAL A 78 -3.89 4.33 -3.54
C VAL A 78 -2.81 4.57 -4.59
N VAL A 79 -1.61 4.03 -4.38
CA VAL A 79 -0.46 4.26 -5.27
C VAL A 79 -0.67 3.60 -6.61
N TYR A 80 -1.20 2.37 -6.62
CA TYR A 80 -1.45 1.65 -7.85
C TYR A 80 -2.86 1.90 -8.36
N TYR A 81 -2.95 2.42 -9.57
CA TYR A 81 -4.24 2.57 -10.22
C TYR A 81 -4.67 1.24 -10.84
N SER A 82 -5.72 0.68 -10.29
CA SER A 82 -6.43 -0.45 -10.86
C SER A 82 -7.93 -0.22 -10.73
N PRO A 83 -8.72 -0.31 -11.81
CA PRO A 83 -10.17 -0.18 -11.73
C PRO A 83 -10.83 -1.40 -11.09
N MET A 84 -10.09 -2.49 -10.92
CA MET A 84 -10.52 -3.70 -10.22
C MET A 84 -9.46 -4.08 -9.20
N GLN A 85 -9.73 -3.77 -7.94
CA GLN A 85 -8.87 -4.09 -6.81
C GLN A 85 -9.38 -5.36 -6.13
N MET A 86 -8.47 -6.25 -5.80
CA MET A 86 -8.76 -7.48 -5.05
C MET A 86 -8.05 -7.45 -3.71
N ALA A 87 -8.54 -8.24 -2.76
CA ALA A 87 -7.89 -8.48 -1.48
C ALA A 87 -7.17 -9.84 -1.55
N ALA A 88 -5.84 -9.82 -1.45
CA ALA A 88 -4.99 -10.96 -1.79
C ALA A 88 -4.84 -12.01 -0.67
N ASP A 89 -5.49 -11.83 0.48
CA ASP A 89 -5.30 -12.69 1.64
C ASP A 89 -6.56 -13.48 2.02
N LEU A 90 -6.43 -14.40 2.94
CA LEU A 90 -7.52 -15.24 3.43
C LEU A 90 -8.37 -14.50 4.48
N PRO A 91 -9.69 -14.75 4.54
CA PRO A 91 -10.57 -14.15 5.54
C PRO A 91 -10.08 -14.30 6.99
N LYS A 92 -9.46 -15.43 7.33
CA LYS A 92 -8.90 -15.68 8.66
C LYS A 92 -7.75 -14.74 9.04
N HIS A 93 -7.02 -14.21 8.06
CA HIS A 93 -5.94 -13.25 8.29
C HIS A 93 -6.51 -11.85 8.46
N TYR A 94 -7.47 -11.47 7.63
CA TYR A 94 -8.17 -10.19 7.80
C TYR A 94 -8.92 -10.08 9.12
N SER A 95 -9.48 -11.18 9.64
CA SER A 95 -10.20 -11.17 10.92
C SER A 95 -9.32 -10.76 12.11
N LYS A 96 -8.01 -10.87 12.01
CA LYS A 96 -7.06 -10.42 13.04
C LYS A 96 -6.79 -8.90 13.00
N HIS A 97 -7.13 -8.24 11.88
CA HIS A 97 -6.81 -6.85 11.58
C HIS A 97 -8.02 -6.14 10.93
N MET A 98 -9.20 -6.30 11.54
CA MET A 98 -10.45 -5.76 11.00
C MET A 98 -10.48 -4.24 10.91
N ASP A 99 -9.73 -3.56 11.77
CA ASP A 99 -9.52 -2.12 11.79
C ASP A 99 -8.75 -1.64 10.54
N ALA A 100 -7.68 -2.33 10.15
CA ALA A 100 -6.96 -2.08 8.90
C ALA A 100 -7.76 -2.55 7.68
N PHE A 101 -8.45 -3.69 7.76
CA PHE A 101 -9.29 -4.19 6.68
C PHE A 101 -10.46 -3.25 6.34
N ALA A 102 -10.91 -2.45 7.31
CA ALA A 102 -11.90 -1.40 7.06
C ALA A 102 -11.44 -0.40 5.98
N PHE A 103 -10.14 -0.13 5.85
CA PHE A 103 -9.61 0.69 4.77
C PHE A 103 -9.85 0.04 3.40
N ILE A 104 -9.53 -1.26 3.26
CA ILE A 104 -9.71 -1.99 1.99
C ILE A 104 -11.17 -1.99 1.55
N LYS A 105 -12.11 -2.10 2.49
CA LYS A 105 -13.56 -2.07 2.18
C LYS A 105 -14.05 -0.70 1.71
N ASN A 106 -13.37 0.37 2.09
CA ASN A 106 -13.83 1.74 1.87
C ASN A 106 -13.02 2.49 0.80
N VAL A 107 -11.84 2.02 0.43
CA VAL A 107 -11.02 2.66 -0.60
C VAL A 107 -11.68 2.52 -1.96
N PRO A 108 -11.90 3.62 -2.71
CA PRO A 108 -12.49 3.56 -4.04
C PRO A 108 -11.49 3.03 -5.08
N VAL A 109 -12.02 2.62 -6.22
CA VAL A 109 -11.24 2.15 -7.37
C VAL A 109 -11.24 3.15 -8.54
N ASP A 110 -12.06 4.20 -8.45
CA ASP A 110 -12.17 5.23 -9.50
C ASP A 110 -11.91 6.62 -8.92
N TRP A 111 -11.11 7.41 -9.62
CA TRP A 111 -10.54 8.63 -9.11
C TRP A 111 -10.80 9.82 -10.04
N SER A 112 -11.26 10.94 -9.49
CA SER A 112 -11.47 12.18 -10.25
C SER A 112 -10.19 13.01 -10.39
N GLN A 113 -9.29 12.95 -9.40
CA GLN A 113 -8.04 13.69 -9.40
C GLN A 113 -6.89 12.87 -8.82
N ARG A 114 -5.66 13.22 -9.21
CA ARG A 114 -4.43 12.69 -8.63
C ARG A 114 -3.40 13.80 -8.47
N LYS A 115 -2.62 13.72 -7.38
CA LYS A 115 -1.48 14.60 -7.10
C LYS A 115 -0.30 13.75 -6.65
N ILE A 116 0.85 13.95 -7.24
CA ILE A 116 2.11 13.42 -6.72
C ILE A 116 2.60 14.40 -5.66
N LEU A 117 2.80 13.91 -4.45
CA LEU A 117 3.22 14.74 -3.32
C LEU A 117 4.74 14.70 -3.15
N ASN A 118 5.31 13.51 -3.15
CA ASN A 118 6.75 13.29 -3.08
C ASN A 118 7.11 12.10 -3.97
N SER A 119 8.24 12.18 -4.66
CA SER A 119 8.71 11.05 -5.45
C SER A 119 10.20 11.09 -5.72
N LYS A 120 10.82 9.91 -5.72
CA LYS A 120 12.16 9.69 -6.27
C LYS A 120 12.18 8.29 -6.88
N PHE A 121 12.58 8.20 -8.14
CA PHE A 121 12.59 6.95 -8.88
C PHE A 121 13.30 5.83 -8.12
N ARG A 122 12.67 4.66 -8.03
CA ARG A 122 13.12 3.45 -7.33
C ARG A 122 13.27 3.59 -5.82
N GLU A 123 12.99 4.74 -5.23
CA GLU A 123 13.18 4.96 -3.81
C GLU A 123 11.86 5.09 -3.07
N TYR A 124 11.01 6.02 -3.48
CA TYR A 124 9.74 6.26 -2.83
C TYR A 124 8.77 7.02 -3.73
N VAL A 125 7.51 6.91 -3.41
CA VAL A 125 6.46 7.75 -3.97
C VAL A 125 5.36 7.95 -2.94
N SER A 126 4.85 9.16 -2.84
CA SER A 126 3.58 9.44 -2.17
C SER A 126 2.66 10.24 -3.09
N MET A 127 1.39 9.92 -3.05
CA MET A 127 0.38 10.58 -3.85
C MET A 127 -0.95 10.70 -3.13
N ALA A 128 -1.71 11.71 -3.53
CA ALA A 128 -3.09 11.90 -3.13
C ALA A 128 -4.01 11.64 -4.33
N ARG A 129 -5.14 11.00 -4.08
CA ARG A 129 -6.20 10.75 -5.04
C ARG A 129 -7.55 11.17 -4.48
N LYS A 130 -8.35 11.86 -5.28
CA LYS A 130 -9.72 12.22 -4.93
C LYS A 130 -10.68 11.16 -5.45
N ASP A 131 -11.54 10.67 -4.59
CA ASP A 131 -12.65 9.80 -4.99
C ASP A 131 -13.50 10.50 -6.06
N LYS A 132 -13.96 9.74 -7.03
CA LYS A 132 -14.80 10.25 -8.11
C LYS A 132 -16.23 10.56 -7.66
N TYR A 133 -16.72 9.89 -6.63
CA TYR A 133 -18.11 9.91 -6.21
C TYR A 133 -18.33 10.58 -4.84
N SER A 134 -17.25 11.09 -4.24
CA SER A 134 -17.32 11.84 -2.98
C SER A 134 -16.27 12.96 -2.92
N GLU A 135 -16.27 13.74 -1.84
CA GLU A 135 -15.26 14.75 -1.56
C GLU A 135 -14.02 14.20 -0.84
N ASN A 136 -13.97 12.89 -0.62
CA ASN A 136 -12.90 12.25 0.13
C ASN A 136 -11.60 12.18 -0.69
N TRP A 137 -10.50 12.38 0.02
CA TRP A 137 -9.16 12.19 -0.50
C TRP A 137 -8.48 11.01 0.20
N TYR A 138 -7.68 10.30 -0.56
CA TYR A 138 -6.88 9.17 -0.09
C TYR A 138 -5.43 9.44 -0.40
N VAL A 139 -4.56 9.27 0.61
CA VAL A 139 -3.11 9.46 0.46
C VAL A 139 -2.42 8.13 0.69
N GLY A 140 -1.57 7.73 -0.24
CA GLY A 140 -0.71 6.55 -0.12
C GLY A 140 0.75 6.94 -0.27
N GLY A 141 1.60 6.36 0.55
CA GLY A 141 3.05 6.52 0.48
C GLY A 141 3.74 5.17 0.62
N ILE A 142 4.71 4.89 -0.26
CA ILE A 142 5.52 3.67 -0.22
C ILE A 142 7.01 4.02 -0.35
N THR A 143 7.85 3.19 0.24
CA THR A 143 9.31 3.27 0.14
C THR A 143 9.90 1.92 -0.25
N ASN A 144 11.18 1.91 -0.59
CA ASN A 144 11.98 0.70 -0.83
C ASN A 144 12.48 0.10 0.51
N GLU A 145 13.62 -0.62 0.51
CA GLU A 145 14.24 -1.23 1.70
C GLU A 145 14.74 -0.21 2.73
N ASN A 146 14.71 1.08 2.43
CA ASN A 146 15.17 2.12 3.34
C ASN A 146 13.99 2.86 3.97
N GLU A 147 14.08 3.12 5.26
CA GLU A 147 13.13 3.98 5.96
C GLU A 147 13.14 5.41 5.43
N ARG A 148 12.01 6.09 5.55
CA ARG A 148 11.91 7.49 5.15
C ARG A 148 10.98 8.29 6.03
N LYS A 149 11.30 9.57 6.17
CA LYS A 149 10.38 10.58 6.72
C LYS A 149 9.99 11.50 5.57
N LEU A 150 8.71 11.53 5.24
CA LEU A 150 8.17 12.37 4.19
C LEU A 150 7.27 13.44 4.78
N LYS A 151 7.42 14.66 4.29
CA LYS A 151 6.48 15.74 4.59
C LYS A 151 5.32 15.67 3.60
N ILE A 152 4.12 15.52 4.11
CA ILE A 152 2.88 15.57 3.33
C ILE A 152 2.27 16.95 3.51
N ASP A 153 2.15 17.67 2.41
CA ASP A 153 1.50 18.97 2.32
C ASP A 153 0.05 18.77 1.85
N PHE A 154 -0.90 19.41 2.51
CA PHE A 154 -2.33 19.27 2.22
C PHE A 154 -2.89 20.39 1.34
N SER A 155 -2.08 21.18 0.66
CA SER A 155 -2.49 22.24 -0.26
C SER A 155 -3.42 21.79 -1.40
N PHE A 156 -3.56 20.48 -1.60
CA PHE A 156 -4.51 19.90 -2.55
C PHE A 156 -5.95 19.86 -2.01
N LEU A 157 -6.17 20.04 -0.72
CA LEU A 157 -7.49 20.14 -0.10
C LEU A 157 -8.13 21.49 -0.43
N GLU A 158 -9.45 21.53 -0.34
CA GLU A 158 -10.20 22.76 -0.58
C GLU A 158 -9.94 23.79 0.54
N SER A 159 -9.61 25.01 0.13
CA SER A 159 -9.33 26.10 1.06
C SER A 159 -10.56 26.42 1.91
N GLY A 160 -10.35 26.63 3.20
CA GLY A 160 -11.42 26.98 4.16
C GLY A 160 -12.26 25.80 4.64
N LYS A 161 -11.93 24.57 4.22
CA LYS A 161 -12.57 23.35 4.74
C LYS A 161 -11.66 22.59 5.69
N GLU A 162 -12.27 21.97 6.69
CA GLU A 162 -11.64 21.01 7.57
C GLU A 162 -12.00 19.58 7.17
N TYR A 163 -11.04 18.68 7.31
CA TYR A 163 -11.17 17.26 6.99
C TYR A 163 -10.74 16.42 8.19
N THR A 164 -11.54 15.43 8.54
CA THR A 164 -11.10 14.39 9.48
C THR A 164 -10.23 13.38 8.74
N MET A 165 -8.96 13.35 9.09
CA MET A 165 -7.98 12.44 8.51
C MET A 165 -7.77 11.23 9.43
N LYS A 166 -7.98 10.04 8.89
CA LYS A 166 -7.61 8.76 9.52
C LYS A 166 -6.37 8.21 8.87
N MET A 167 -5.36 7.90 9.67
CA MET A 167 -4.05 7.44 9.22
C MET A 167 -3.79 6.01 9.68
N TYR A 168 -3.30 5.20 8.75
CA TYR A 168 -2.74 3.86 8.98
C TYR A 168 -1.25 3.95 8.73
N LEU A 169 -0.45 3.90 9.76
CA LEU A 169 0.97 4.25 9.71
C LEU A 169 1.83 3.09 10.22
N ASP A 170 2.98 2.92 9.60
CA ASP A 170 4.06 2.13 10.20
C ASP A 170 4.51 2.77 11.52
N THR A 171 5.00 1.96 12.45
CA THR A 171 5.67 2.41 13.66
C THR A 171 7.19 2.45 13.48
N GLN A 172 7.92 2.99 14.44
CA GLN A 172 9.39 2.97 14.41
C GLN A 172 9.98 1.55 14.52
N ASN A 173 9.18 0.58 14.96
CA ASN A 173 9.58 -0.83 15.09
C ASN A 173 9.17 -1.66 13.88
N THR A 174 8.35 -1.10 12.98
CA THR A 174 7.89 -1.80 11.77
C THR A 174 9.07 -2.03 10.83
N HIS A 175 9.18 -3.25 10.31
CA HIS A 175 10.21 -3.62 9.35
C HIS A 175 9.73 -4.80 8.51
N TRP A 176 9.86 -4.73 7.18
CA TRP A 176 9.30 -5.73 6.26
C TRP A 176 9.72 -7.17 6.55
N LYS A 177 10.88 -7.39 7.16
CA LYS A 177 11.41 -8.72 7.45
C LYS A 177 11.12 -9.17 8.87
N ASP A 178 11.37 -8.28 9.84
CA ASP A 178 11.43 -8.69 11.26
C ASP A 178 10.12 -8.40 11.99
N ASN A 179 9.40 -7.34 11.61
CA ASN A 179 8.14 -6.93 12.24
C ASN A 179 7.16 -6.25 11.26
N PRO A 180 6.70 -6.98 10.21
CA PRO A 180 5.95 -6.36 9.11
C PRO A 180 4.48 -6.06 9.43
N MET A 181 3.92 -6.68 10.47
CA MET A 181 2.49 -6.58 10.77
C MET A 181 2.16 -5.53 11.83
N GLU A 182 3.16 -4.83 12.37
CA GLU A 182 2.95 -3.74 13.31
C GLU A 182 2.55 -2.46 12.58
N TYR A 183 1.50 -1.82 13.04
CA TYR A 183 1.01 -0.53 12.55
C TYR A 183 0.27 0.20 13.66
N GLN A 184 0.01 1.48 13.44
CA GLN A 184 -0.81 2.30 14.32
C GLN A 184 -1.89 3.04 13.54
N ILE A 185 -3.03 3.27 14.18
CA ILE A 185 -4.13 4.05 13.63
C ILE A 185 -4.29 5.31 14.45
N THR A 186 -4.28 6.47 13.79
CA THR A 186 -4.49 7.77 14.45
C THR A 186 -5.46 8.61 13.63
N GLU A 187 -6.14 9.54 14.30
CA GLU A 187 -7.05 10.49 13.67
C GLU A 187 -6.70 11.91 14.07
N ARG A 188 -6.87 12.85 13.14
CA ARG A 188 -6.75 14.27 13.41
C ARG A 188 -7.53 15.10 12.39
N VAL A 189 -7.87 16.33 12.77
CA VAL A 189 -8.43 17.31 11.83
C VAL A 189 -7.28 18.01 11.11
N VAL A 190 -7.45 18.24 9.80
CA VAL A 190 -6.50 18.93 8.94
C VAL A 190 -7.23 19.85 7.96
N SER A 191 -6.52 20.87 7.48
CA SER A 191 -6.96 21.81 6.46
C SER A 191 -5.92 21.90 5.33
N SER A 192 -6.22 22.67 4.28
CA SER A 192 -5.29 22.94 3.18
C SER A 192 -4.01 23.67 3.58
N ASN A 193 -3.96 24.28 4.77
CA ASN A 193 -2.77 25.00 5.26
C ASN A 193 -1.86 24.13 6.11
N ASP A 194 -2.26 22.90 6.39
CA ASP A 194 -1.52 21.99 7.25
C ASP A 194 -0.52 21.15 6.47
N ASN A 195 0.42 20.59 7.22
CA ASN A 195 1.31 19.53 6.77
C ASN A 195 1.62 18.58 7.92
N ILE A 196 2.03 17.38 7.59
CA ILE A 196 2.49 16.39 8.57
C ILE A 196 3.78 15.72 8.08
N ASN A 197 4.56 15.23 9.03
CA ASN A 197 5.62 14.29 8.73
C ASN A 197 5.12 12.88 8.98
N ILE A 198 5.24 12.02 7.99
CA ILE A 198 4.95 10.59 8.11
C ILE A 198 6.25 9.80 8.09
N TYR A 199 6.25 8.69 8.83
CA TYR A 199 7.30 7.69 8.78
C TYR A 199 6.85 6.54 7.87
N LEU A 200 7.72 6.12 6.96
CA LEU A 200 7.58 4.91 6.16
C LEU A 200 8.68 3.96 6.61
N ALA A 201 8.29 2.80 7.09
CA ALA A 201 9.23 1.76 7.48
C ALA A 201 9.97 1.18 6.26
N PRO A 202 11.14 0.55 6.45
CA PRO A 202 11.75 -0.27 5.42
C PRO A 202 10.78 -1.33 4.91
N GLY A 203 10.50 -1.36 3.57
CA GLY A 203 9.58 -2.35 3.03
C GLY A 203 8.72 -1.94 1.86
#